data_3e10801b994823db2ae3a6ec26fd8f40
#
_entry.id   3e10801b994823db2ae3a6ec26fd8f40
#
_cell.length_a   1.000
_cell.length_b   1.000
_cell.length_c   1.000
_cell.angle_alpha   90.00
_cell.angle_beta   90.00
_cell.angle_gamma   90.00
#
_symmetry.space_group_name_H-M   'P 1'
#
loop_
_entity.id
_entity.type
_entity.pdbx_description
1 polymer ?
#
loop_
_entity_poly.entity_id
_entity_poly.type
_entity_poly.pdbx_seq_one_letter_code
_entity_poly.pdbx_strand_id
1 'polypeptide(L)'
;IKPKYNVISIEKALQAINNFELTIDRSIVITIDDAYSSVYKYAWPIFKKYNLPFTLFVSTDVIDNKTPGFMSWEQIRILRDHGVTIGSQTKSHPHMFKLTIEKIIQELSISNNRFIDEIGGTPKYFAYPYGEYNLEVKEQVKLHGFIAAFGQHSGVAHKSLGMYELPRFAMNEQYGDMDRFLLAVNALPMPISDLSPKNPVISKNPPSYGFTISKKIEPKNAVKCFA
;
A
#
# COMPACT_ATOMS: atom_id res chain seq x y z
N ILE A 1 16.27 9.08 -8.44
CA ILE A 1 15.02 9.76 -8.08
C ILE A 1 15.29 11.25 -7.82
N LYS A 2 16.13 11.61 -6.87
CA LYS A 2 16.60 12.99 -6.67
C LYS A 2 17.51 13.42 -7.83
N PRO A 3 17.40 14.63 -8.40
CA PRO A 3 16.64 15.79 -7.92
C PRO A 3 15.24 15.98 -8.54
N LYS A 4 14.73 15.06 -9.35
CA LYS A 4 13.49 15.27 -10.12
C LYS A 4 12.20 15.04 -9.30
N TYR A 5 12.27 14.25 -8.23
CA TYR A 5 11.09 13.83 -7.45
C TYR A 5 11.33 14.02 -5.96
N ASN A 6 10.27 14.28 -5.23
CA ASN A 6 10.27 14.41 -3.79
C ASN A 6 9.74 13.12 -3.16
N VAL A 7 10.63 12.32 -2.56
CA VAL A 7 10.21 11.14 -1.79
C VAL A 7 9.79 11.61 -0.41
N ILE A 8 8.52 11.42 -0.09
CA ILE A 8 7.90 11.84 1.18
C ILE A 8 7.39 10.63 1.96
N SER A 9 7.19 10.80 3.27
CA SER A 9 6.60 9.74 4.08
C SER A 9 5.12 9.55 3.72
N ILE A 10 4.61 8.34 3.98
CA ILE A 10 3.20 8.00 3.80
C ILE A 10 2.28 8.95 4.58
N GLU A 11 2.69 9.33 5.79
CA GLU A 11 1.94 10.26 6.65
C GLU A 11 1.77 11.64 5.98
N LYS A 12 2.87 12.21 5.47
CA LYS A 12 2.82 13.50 4.75
C LYS A 12 1.94 13.43 3.50
N ALA A 13 2.03 12.33 2.75
CA ALA A 13 1.20 12.15 1.56
C ALA A 13 -0.29 12.07 1.90
N LEU A 14 -0.66 11.29 2.93
CA LEU A 14 -2.05 11.14 3.35
C LEU A 14 -2.61 12.43 3.95
N GLN A 15 -1.82 13.20 4.70
CA GLN A 15 -2.20 14.53 5.16
C GLN A 15 -2.47 15.47 3.99
N ALA A 16 -1.60 15.49 2.99
CA ALA A 16 -1.78 16.30 1.79
C ALA A 16 -3.04 15.91 0.99
N ILE A 17 -3.32 14.62 0.87
CA ILE A 17 -4.53 14.11 0.22
C ILE A 17 -5.79 14.56 0.98
N ASN A 18 -5.81 14.45 2.32
CA ASN A 18 -6.97 14.80 3.15
C ASN A 18 -7.21 16.33 3.21
N ASN A 19 -6.14 17.11 3.36
CA ASN A 19 -6.24 18.57 3.52
C ASN A 19 -6.34 19.33 2.20
N PHE A 20 -6.28 18.64 1.06
CA PHE A 20 -6.21 19.25 -0.28
C PHE A 20 -5.01 20.19 -0.50
N GLU A 21 -3.96 20.02 0.31
CA GLU A 21 -2.74 20.82 0.28
C GLU A 21 -1.54 20.00 -0.17
N LEU A 22 -1.43 19.75 -1.47
CA LEU A 22 -0.20 19.19 -2.03
C LEU A 22 0.78 20.32 -2.25
N THR A 23 1.59 20.61 -1.22
CA THR A 23 2.58 21.70 -1.24
C THR A 23 3.87 21.31 -1.95
N ILE A 24 4.06 20.02 -2.29
CA ILE A 24 5.30 19.52 -2.87
C ILE A 24 4.97 18.80 -4.19
N ASP A 25 5.40 19.39 -5.29
CA ASP A 25 5.24 18.79 -6.63
C ASP A 25 6.02 17.48 -6.77
N ARG A 26 5.55 16.59 -7.65
CA ARG A 26 6.18 15.29 -7.97
C ARG A 26 6.52 14.46 -6.73
N SER A 27 5.54 14.36 -5.83
CA SER A 27 5.69 13.57 -4.60
C SER A 27 5.54 12.08 -4.87
N ILE A 28 6.44 11.28 -4.29
CA ILE A 28 6.44 9.82 -4.35
C ILE A 28 6.47 9.27 -2.94
N VAL A 29 5.68 8.22 -2.69
CA VAL A 29 5.76 7.40 -1.47
C VAL A 29 6.32 6.04 -1.84
N ILE A 30 7.28 5.55 -1.06
CA ILE A 30 7.85 4.21 -1.22
C ILE A 30 7.24 3.32 -0.15
N THR A 31 6.68 2.19 -0.59
CA THR A 31 6.22 1.11 0.30
C THR A 31 6.90 -0.20 -0.09
N ILE A 32 7.15 -1.05 0.89
CA ILE A 32 7.77 -2.36 0.69
C ILE A 32 6.93 -3.37 1.46
N ASP A 33 6.54 -4.44 0.80
CA ASP A 33 5.72 -5.50 1.38
C ASP A 33 6.59 -6.66 1.89
N ASP A 34 6.01 -7.52 2.73
CA ASP A 34 6.45 -8.84 3.17
C ASP A 34 7.66 -8.90 4.11
N ALA A 35 8.35 -7.81 4.36
CA ALA A 35 9.50 -7.77 5.29
C ALA A 35 10.62 -8.80 4.97
N TYR A 36 10.97 -9.00 3.70
CA TYR A 36 12.10 -9.84 3.32
C TYR A 36 13.42 -9.33 3.90
N SER A 37 14.28 -10.24 4.37
CA SER A 37 15.60 -9.92 4.94
C SER A 37 16.53 -9.18 3.95
N SER A 38 16.32 -9.37 2.65
CA SER A 38 17.02 -8.64 1.59
C SER A 38 16.78 -7.13 1.66
N VAL A 39 15.61 -6.69 2.09
CA VAL A 39 15.28 -5.27 2.28
C VAL A 39 16.16 -4.67 3.38
N TYR A 40 16.29 -5.35 4.51
CA TYR A 40 17.17 -4.92 5.61
C TYR A 40 18.63 -4.87 5.17
N LYS A 41 19.08 -5.91 4.45
CA LYS A 41 20.48 -6.09 4.08
C LYS A 41 20.93 -5.18 2.93
N TYR A 42 20.08 -4.95 1.93
CA TYR A 42 20.50 -4.28 0.69
C TYR A 42 19.76 -2.96 0.43
N ALA A 43 18.44 -2.93 0.61
CA ALA A 43 17.67 -1.74 0.27
C ALA A 43 17.79 -0.64 1.35
N TRP A 44 17.65 -1.00 2.63
CA TRP A 44 17.69 -0.03 3.72
C TRP A 44 19.00 0.79 3.79
N PRO A 45 20.22 0.24 3.66
CA PRO A 45 21.44 1.04 3.60
C PRO A 45 21.40 2.12 2.50
N ILE A 46 20.80 1.81 1.36
CA ILE A 46 20.64 2.76 0.26
C ILE A 46 19.62 3.84 0.64
N PHE A 47 18.46 3.48 1.16
CA PHE A 47 17.44 4.43 1.59
C PHE A 47 17.96 5.36 2.69
N LYS A 48 18.69 4.82 3.67
CA LYS A 48 19.34 5.59 4.73
C LYS A 48 20.36 6.58 4.16
N LYS A 49 21.25 6.12 3.25
CA LYS A 49 22.26 6.98 2.60
C LYS A 49 21.64 8.18 1.88
N TYR A 50 20.49 7.99 1.24
CA TYR A 50 19.83 9.03 0.47
C TYR A 50 18.69 9.72 1.21
N ASN A 51 18.48 9.43 2.50
CA ASN A 51 17.37 9.95 3.31
C ASN A 51 16.02 9.78 2.58
N LEU A 52 15.73 8.56 2.15
CA LEU A 52 14.48 8.20 1.48
C LEU A 52 13.56 7.53 2.50
N PRO A 53 12.46 8.17 2.92
CA PRO A 53 11.49 7.53 3.77
C PRO A 53 10.79 6.40 3.03
N PHE A 54 10.44 5.33 3.75
CA PHE A 54 9.61 4.26 3.23
C PHE A 54 8.74 3.64 4.32
N THR A 55 7.72 2.92 3.91
CA THR A 55 6.85 2.14 4.79
C THR A 55 7.07 0.65 4.52
N LEU A 56 7.27 -0.12 5.59
CA LEU A 56 7.39 -1.58 5.53
C LEU A 56 6.09 -2.21 6.01
N PHE A 57 5.41 -2.97 5.17
CA PHE A 57 4.24 -3.76 5.54
C PHE A 57 4.64 -5.17 5.94
N VAL A 58 4.14 -5.64 7.09
CA VAL A 58 4.59 -6.86 7.74
C VAL A 58 3.42 -7.78 8.03
N SER A 59 3.54 -9.05 7.63
CA SER A 59 2.72 -10.15 8.12
C SER A 59 3.41 -10.80 9.31
N THR A 60 2.69 -10.98 10.44
CA THR A 60 3.37 -11.33 11.70
C THR A 60 3.82 -12.77 11.78
N ASP A 61 3.08 -13.73 11.19
CA ASP A 61 3.40 -15.16 11.30
C ASP A 61 4.76 -15.53 10.70
N VAL A 62 5.15 -14.95 9.57
CA VAL A 62 6.45 -15.26 8.95
C VAL A 62 7.62 -14.81 9.83
N ILE A 63 7.42 -13.77 10.63
CA ILE A 63 8.41 -13.24 11.57
C ILE A 63 8.43 -14.09 12.84
N ASP A 64 7.25 -14.38 13.42
CA ASP A 64 7.11 -15.20 14.63
C ASP A 64 7.65 -16.61 14.42
N ASN A 65 7.41 -17.20 13.25
CA ASN A 65 7.92 -18.51 12.86
C ASN A 65 9.39 -18.50 12.45
N LYS A 66 10.06 -17.35 12.47
CA LYS A 66 11.46 -17.19 12.04
C LYS A 66 11.71 -17.78 10.65
N THR A 67 10.76 -17.55 9.73
CA THR A 67 10.79 -18.11 8.38
C THR A 67 12.06 -17.66 7.66
N PRO A 68 12.85 -18.56 7.08
CA PRO A 68 14.05 -18.19 6.34
C PRO A 68 13.75 -17.20 5.20
N GLY A 69 14.59 -16.19 5.04
CA GLY A 69 14.42 -15.15 4.03
C GLY A 69 13.64 -13.92 4.51
N PHE A 70 13.02 -13.96 5.67
CA PHE A 70 12.32 -12.82 6.28
C PHE A 70 13.15 -12.18 7.39
N MET A 71 12.79 -10.95 7.77
CA MET A 71 13.40 -10.22 8.88
C MET A 71 13.01 -10.86 10.22
N SER A 72 13.81 -10.56 11.26
CA SER A 72 13.40 -10.78 12.65
C SER A 72 12.68 -9.54 13.20
N TRP A 73 11.94 -9.69 14.30
CA TRP A 73 11.36 -8.56 15.04
C TRP A 73 12.44 -7.56 15.50
N GLU A 74 13.64 -8.04 15.87
CA GLU A 74 14.77 -7.16 16.21
C GLU A 74 15.13 -6.24 15.04
N GLN A 75 15.23 -6.78 13.83
CA GLN A 75 15.51 -5.98 12.63
C GLN A 75 14.39 -4.98 12.32
N ILE A 76 13.13 -5.38 12.49
CA ILE A 76 11.97 -4.50 12.34
C ILE A 76 11.99 -3.36 13.37
N ARG A 77 12.32 -3.65 14.63
CA ARG A 77 12.50 -2.61 15.66
C ARG A 77 13.62 -1.63 15.30
N ILE A 78 14.77 -2.14 14.82
CA ILE A 78 15.87 -1.27 14.35
C ILE A 78 15.40 -0.35 13.21
N LEU A 79 14.65 -0.85 12.25
CA LEU A 79 14.10 -0.03 11.16
C LEU A 79 13.16 1.05 11.70
N ARG A 80 12.22 0.70 12.59
CA ARG A 80 11.30 1.63 13.25
C ARG A 80 12.07 2.74 13.99
N ASP A 81 13.08 2.37 14.78
CA ASP A 81 13.86 3.31 15.58
C ASP A 81 14.70 4.26 14.71
N HIS A 82 14.92 3.90 13.45
CA HIS A 82 15.53 4.77 12.45
C HIS A 82 14.50 5.49 11.55
N GLY A 83 13.23 5.53 11.96
CA GLY A 83 12.19 6.32 11.30
C GLY A 83 11.49 5.64 10.13
N VAL A 84 11.68 4.33 9.94
CA VAL A 84 10.86 3.57 8.97
C VAL A 84 9.46 3.38 9.55
N THR A 85 8.45 3.72 8.77
CA THR A 85 7.07 3.48 9.15
C THR A 85 6.75 1.99 9.02
N ILE A 86 6.21 1.38 10.06
CA ILE A 86 5.77 -0.02 10.03
C ILE A 86 4.26 -0.06 9.83
N GLY A 87 3.82 -0.82 8.82
CA GLY A 87 2.44 -1.11 8.50
C GLY A 87 2.10 -2.58 8.69
N SER A 88 0.82 -2.92 8.75
CA SER A 88 0.35 -4.30 8.87
C SER A 88 -0.06 -4.87 7.51
N GLN A 89 0.15 -6.18 7.36
CA GLN A 89 -0.32 -6.98 6.23
C GLN A 89 -0.92 -8.30 6.75
N THR A 90 -1.73 -8.21 7.81
CA THR A 90 -2.38 -9.30 8.54
C THR A 90 -1.44 -10.17 9.39
N LYS A 91 -1.99 -11.22 9.99
CA LYS A 91 -1.23 -12.26 10.69
C LYS A 91 -0.54 -13.19 9.70
N SER A 92 -1.29 -13.89 8.84
CA SER A 92 -0.82 -15.02 8.04
C SER A 92 -0.80 -14.78 6.52
N HIS A 93 -1.08 -13.54 6.06
CA HIS A 93 -1.12 -13.16 4.64
C HIS A 93 -2.12 -13.95 3.79
N PRO A 94 -3.38 -14.13 4.21
CA PRO A 94 -4.37 -14.92 3.48
C PRO A 94 -5.05 -14.11 2.36
N HIS A 95 -5.71 -14.79 1.43
CA HIS A 95 -6.71 -14.17 0.56
C HIS A 95 -7.93 -13.76 1.37
N MET A 96 -7.91 -12.57 1.96
CA MET A 96 -8.90 -12.11 2.95
C MET A 96 -10.34 -12.17 2.45
N PHE A 97 -10.59 -11.87 1.18
CA PHE A 97 -11.93 -11.88 0.60
C PHE A 97 -12.58 -13.30 0.55
N LYS A 98 -11.76 -14.35 0.76
CA LYS A 98 -12.23 -15.76 0.84
C LYS A 98 -12.53 -16.20 2.26
N LEU A 99 -12.23 -15.38 3.25
CA LEU A 99 -12.42 -15.70 4.66
C LEU A 99 -13.82 -15.32 5.13
N THR A 100 -14.29 -15.97 6.21
CA THR A 100 -15.45 -15.49 6.96
C THR A 100 -15.09 -14.24 7.75
N ILE A 101 -16.08 -13.45 8.15
CA ILE A 101 -15.88 -12.22 8.93
C ILE A 101 -15.11 -12.51 10.22
N GLU A 102 -15.43 -13.61 10.92
CA GLU A 102 -14.76 -14.01 12.16
C GLU A 102 -13.26 -14.27 11.93
N LYS A 103 -12.91 -14.92 10.83
CA LYS A 103 -11.50 -15.16 10.46
C LYS A 103 -10.79 -13.88 10.06
N ILE A 104 -11.44 -12.96 9.37
CA ILE A 104 -10.88 -11.64 9.06
C ILE A 104 -10.57 -10.89 10.36
N ILE A 105 -11.53 -10.87 11.32
CA ILE A 105 -11.35 -10.25 12.63
C ILE A 105 -10.17 -10.90 13.37
N GLN A 106 -10.04 -12.22 13.36
CA GLN A 106 -8.92 -12.92 13.98
C GLN A 106 -7.57 -12.54 13.37
N GLU A 107 -7.45 -12.50 12.03
CA GLU A 107 -6.25 -12.08 11.31
C GLU A 107 -5.78 -10.68 11.73
N LEU A 108 -6.71 -9.73 11.79
CA LEU A 108 -6.44 -8.35 12.14
C LEU A 108 -6.13 -8.18 13.63
N SER A 109 -6.93 -8.77 14.52
CA SER A 109 -6.78 -8.63 15.97
C SER A 109 -5.50 -9.28 16.47
N ILE A 110 -5.17 -10.50 16.01
CA ILE A 110 -3.94 -11.19 16.42
C ILE A 110 -2.73 -10.41 15.91
N SER A 111 -2.75 -9.97 14.64
CA SER A 111 -1.68 -9.14 14.10
C SER A 111 -1.48 -7.85 14.92
N ASN A 112 -2.55 -7.12 15.24
CA ASN A 112 -2.47 -5.91 16.04
C ASN A 112 -1.87 -6.15 17.44
N ASN A 113 -2.27 -7.25 18.11
CA ASN A 113 -1.69 -7.61 19.40
C ASN A 113 -0.19 -7.93 19.29
N ARG A 114 0.23 -8.65 18.24
CA ARG A 114 1.65 -8.91 18.01
C ARG A 114 2.46 -7.63 17.79
N PHE A 115 1.91 -6.66 17.06
CA PHE A 115 2.56 -5.36 16.90
C PHE A 115 2.65 -4.59 18.24
N ILE A 116 1.63 -4.65 19.09
CA ILE A 116 1.70 -4.06 20.43
C ILE A 116 2.84 -4.70 21.22
N ASP A 117 2.94 -6.02 21.26
CA ASP A 117 3.96 -6.76 21.99
C ASP A 117 5.37 -6.46 21.48
N GLU A 118 5.56 -6.39 20.16
CA GLU A 118 6.87 -6.34 19.54
C GLU A 118 7.39 -4.92 19.24
N ILE A 119 6.48 -4.01 18.91
CA ILE A 119 6.84 -2.63 18.54
C ILE A 119 6.15 -1.55 19.38
N GLY A 120 5.39 -1.93 20.41
CA GLY A 120 4.80 -1.01 21.37
C GLY A 120 3.56 -0.26 20.89
N GLY A 121 2.92 -0.69 19.81
CA GLY A 121 1.68 -0.07 19.31
C GLY A 121 1.18 -0.68 18.02
N THR A 122 -0.08 -0.40 17.69
CA THR A 122 -0.70 -0.87 16.44
C THR A 122 -0.28 0.00 15.26
N PRO A 123 0.01 -0.62 14.09
CA PRO A 123 0.26 0.12 12.86
C PRO A 123 -0.96 0.95 12.43
N LYS A 124 -0.71 2.13 11.90
CA LYS A 124 -1.78 2.99 11.36
C LYS A 124 -2.19 2.65 9.94
N TYR A 125 -1.34 1.95 9.19
CA TYR A 125 -1.47 1.69 7.76
C TYR A 125 -1.54 0.21 7.48
N PHE A 126 -2.35 -0.16 6.50
CA PHE A 126 -2.61 -1.53 6.12
C PHE A 126 -2.33 -1.77 4.64
N ALA A 127 -1.70 -2.87 4.27
CA ALA A 127 -1.65 -3.36 2.90
C ALA A 127 -2.48 -4.64 2.80
N TYR A 128 -3.40 -4.68 1.85
CA TYR A 128 -4.18 -5.90 1.61
C TYR A 128 -3.26 -6.99 1.05
N PRO A 129 -3.24 -8.20 1.64
CA PRO A 129 -2.55 -9.33 1.04
C PRO A 129 -2.95 -9.51 -0.43
N TYR A 130 -1.95 -9.66 -1.31
CA TYR A 130 -2.14 -9.74 -2.77
C TYR A 130 -2.82 -8.49 -3.39
N GLY A 131 -3.02 -7.43 -2.62
CA GLY A 131 -3.80 -6.25 -3.03
C GLY A 131 -5.31 -6.49 -3.11
N GLU A 132 -5.80 -7.64 -2.67
CA GLU A 132 -7.18 -8.12 -2.84
C GLU A 132 -8.05 -7.75 -1.64
N TYR A 133 -9.23 -7.22 -1.91
CA TYR A 133 -10.23 -6.89 -0.89
C TYR A 133 -11.64 -6.90 -1.49
N ASN A 134 -12.63 -7.03 -0.61
CA ASN A 134 -14.02 -6.73 -0.88
C ASN A 134 -14.53 -5.68 0.12
N LEU A 135 -15.81 -5.32 0.03
CA LEU A 135 -16.38 -4.28 0.90
C LEU A 135 -16.36 -4.69 2.38
N GLU A 136 -16.53 -5.99 2.67
CA GLU A 136 -16.53 -6.52 4.04
C GLU A 136 -15.12 -6.44 4.65
N VAL A 137 -14.09 -6.88 3.91
CA VAL A 137 -12.68 -6.75 4.33
C VAL A 137 -12.32 -5.29 4.58
N LYS A 138 -12.71 -4.40 3.66
CA LYS A 138 -12.47 -2.96 3.78
C LYS A 138 -13.08 -2.39 5.06
N GLU A 139 -14.31 -2.76 5.39
CA GLU A 139 -14.97 -2.30 6.62
C GLU A 139 -14.28 -2.86 7.88
N GLN A 140 -13.88 -4.15 7.88
CA GLN A 140 -13.15 -4.72 9.02
C GLN A 140 -11.80 -4.05 9.24
N VAL A 141 -11.04 -3.73 8.19
CA VAL A 141 -9.78 -3.01 8.29
C VAL A 141 -9.99 -1.63 8.95
N LYS A 142 -11.04 -0.92 8.55
CA LYS A 142 -11.42 0.37 9.16
C LYS A 142 -11.79 0.23 10.64
N LEU A 143 -12.61 -0.78 10.99
CA LEU A 143 -13.03 -1.03 12.37
C LEU A 143 -11.87 -1.42 13.30
N HIS A 144 -10.78 -1.98 12.76
CA HIS A 144 -9.58 -2.34 13.52
C HIS A 144 -8.58 -1.18 13.69
N GLY A 145 -9.00 0.06 13.39
CA GLY A 145 -8.25 1.27 13.73
C GLY A 145 -7.21 1.72 12.69
N PHE A 146 -7.11 1.04 11.56
CA PHE A 146 -6.27 1.54 10.46
C PHE A 146 -6.87 2.81 9.86
N ILE A 147 -6.03 3.78 9.51
CA ILE A 147 -6.46 5.07 8.96
C ILE A 147 -6.34 5.14 7.44
N ALA A 148 -5.58 4.23 6.84
CA ALA A 148 -5.52 4.07 5.40
C ALA A 148 -5.13 2.63 5.04
N ALA A 149 -5.60 2.16 3.86
CA ALA A 149 -5.28 0.85 3.34
C ALA A 149 -4.98 0.89 1.83
N PHE A 150 -4.07 0.01 1.41
CA PHE A 150 -3.44 0.00 0.10
C PHE A 150 -3.67 -1.33 -0.61
N GLY A 151 -4.20 -1.24 -1.85
CA GLY A 151 -4.24 -2.35 -2.79
C GLY A 151 -2.92 -2.48 -3.58
N GLN A 152 -2.96 -3.32 -4.63
CA GLN A 152 -1.87 -3.45 -5.61
C GLN A 152 -2.34 -3.13 -7.04
N HIS A 153 -3.58 -2.67 -7.21
CA HIS A 153 -4.04 -2.16 -8.50
C HIS A 153 -3.26 -0.89 -8.86
N SER A 154 -2.78 -0.83 -10.11
CA SER A 154 -1.94 0.26 -10.59
C SER A 154 -2.73 1.57 -10.70
N GLY A 155 -2.22 2.62 -10.07
CA GLY A 155 -2.85 3.94 -10.10
C GLY A 155 -2.17 4.96 -9.22
N VAL A 156 -2.56 6.21 -9.38
CA VAL A 156 -2.07 7.33 -8.57
C VAL A 156 -3.06 7.57 -7.44
N ALA A 157 -2.57 7.57 -6.20
CA ALA A 157 -3.38 7.94 -5.05
C ALA A 157 -3.75 9.42 -5.11
N HIS A 158 -5.03 9.73 -4.95
CA HIS A 158 -5.54 11.10 -4.98
C HIS A 158 -6.80 11.25 -4.12
N LYS A 159 -7.17 12.50 -3.86
CA LYS A 159 -8.23 12.87 -2.92
C LYS A 159 -9.64 12.33 -3.19
N SER A 160 -9.96 11.98 -4.45
CA SER A 160 -11.29 11.44 -4.78
C SER A 160 -11.41 9.94 -4.51
N LEU A 161 -10.30 9.27 -4.14
CA LEU A 161 -10.32 7.88 -3.71
C LEU A 161 -10.60 7.77 -2.21
N GLY A 162 -11.24 6.68 -1.82
CA GLY A 162 -11.38 6.33 -0.40
C GLY A 162 -10.04 5.97 0.23
N MET A 163 -9.83 6.36 1.49
CA MET A 163 -8.57 6.10 2.22
C MET A 163 -8.27 4.60 2.41
N TYR A 164 -9.25 3.74 2.19
CA TYR A 164 -9.12 2.28 2.35
C TYR A 164 -9.08 1.53 1.01
N GLU A 165 -8.75 2.20 -0.08
CA GLU A 165 -8.67 1.63 -1.43
C GLU A 165 -7.61 2.33 -2.29
N LEU A 166 -6.52 2.76 -1.63
CA LEU A 166 -5.46 3.51 -2.29
C LEU A 166 -4.65 2.59 -3.22
N PRO A 167 -4.45 2.99 -4.49
CA PRO A 167 -3.69 2.22 -5.46
C PRO A 167 -2.19 2.34 -5.23
N ARG A 168 -1.44 1.38 -5.78
CA ARG A 168 0.03 1.41 -5.81
C ARG A 168 0.53 0.83 -7.14
N PHE A 169 1.65 1.32 -7.63
CA PHE A 169 2.36 0.68 -8.74
C PHE A 169 3.30 -0.38 -8.19
N ALA A 170 3.01 -1.66 -8.45
CA ALA A 170 3.90 -2.75 -8.07
C ALA A 170 5.21 -2.69 -8.87
N MET A 171 6.33 -2.86 -8.15
CA MET A 171 7.70 -2.93 -8.68
C MET A 171 8.36 -4.19 -8.12
N ASN A 172 8.44 -5.23 -8.93
CA ASN A 172 9.08 -6.50 -8.62
C ASN A 172 9.98 -6.92 -9.79
N GLU A 173 10.52 -8.13 -9.78
CA GLU A 173 11.40 -8.61 -10.85
C GLU A 173 10.74 -8.56 -12.23
N GLN A 174 9.43 -8.80 -12.31
CA GLN A 174 8.68 -8.79 -13.56
C GLN A 174 8.30 -7.37 -14.00
N TYR A 175 8.07 -6.47 -13.03
CA TYR A 175 7.52 -5.13 -13.25
C TYR A 175 8.47 -4.01 -12.78
N GLY A 176 9.75 -4.29 -12.58
CA GLY A 176 10.75 -3.36 -12.03
C GLY A 176 11.67 -2.71 -13.06
N ASP A 177 11.37 -2.81 -14.36
CA ASP A 177 12.17 -2.16 -15.39
C ASP A 177 12.08 -0.63 -15.31
N MET A 178 13.07 0.05 -15.90
CA MET A 178 13.20 1.50 -15.81
C MET A 178 12.07 2.23 -16.55
N ASP A 179 11.56 1.69 -17.65
CA ASP A 179 10.51 2.33 -18.43
C ASP A 179 9.20 2.31 -17.66
N ARG A 180 8.86 1.19 -17.02
CA ARG A 180 7.72 1.09 -16.13
C ARG A 180 7.88 2.02 -14.91
N PHE A 181 9.06 2.07 -14.32
CA PHE A 181 9.34 2.99 -13.21
C PHE A 181 9.10 4.45 -13.63
N LEU A 182 9.67 4.88 -14.76
CA LEU A 182 9.47 6.24 -15.26
C LEU A 182 8.00 6.53 -15.59
N LEU A 183 7.29 5.55 -16.11
CA LEU A 183 5.85 5.67 -16.36
C LEU A 183 5.09 5.87 -15.05
N ALA A 184 5.34 5.04 -14.04
CA ALA A 184 4.67 5.11 -12.73
C ALA A 184 4.90 6.45 -12.02
N VAL A 185 6.17 6.92 -11.97
CA VAL A 185 6.51 8.16 -11.25
C VAL A 185 6.08 9.45 -11.98
N ASN A 186 5.69 9.34 -13.26
CA ASN A 186 5.14 10.45 -14.05
C ASN A 186 3.62 10.32 -14.27
N ALA A 187 2.99 9.27 -13.77
CA ALA A 187 1.56 9.08 -13.92
C ALA A 187 0.78 10.17 -13.18
N LEU A 188 -0.30 10.61 -13.79
CA LEU A 188 -1.25 11.56 -13.20
C LEU A 188 -2.55 10.83 -12.82
N PRO A 189 -3.27 11.28 -11.80
CA PRO A 189 -4.55 10.69 -11.45
C PRO A 189 -5.55 10.88 -12.59
N MET A 190 -6.27 9.81 -12.91
CA MET A 190 -7.35 9.88 -13.89
C MET A 190 -8.58 10.56 -13.27
N PRO A 191 -9.13 11.62 -13.88
CA PRO A 191 -10.28 12.33 -13.33
C PRO A 191 -11.57 11.57 -13.61
N ILE A 192 -11.81 10.49 -12.88
CA ILE A 192 -13.00 9.64 -13.01
C ILE A 192 -13.90 9.74 -11.78
N SER A 193 -15.19 9.48 -12.03
CA SER A 193 -16.22 9.26 -11.02
C SER A 193 -17.11 8.08 -11.42
N ASP A 194 -18.04 7.72 -10.55
CA ASP A 194 -19.08 6.72 -10.82
C ASP A 194 -18.56 5.35 -11.28
N LEU A 195 -17.39 4.96 -10.72
CA LEU A 195 -16.79 3.66 -11.05
C LEU A 195 -17.74 2.50 -10.67
N SER A 196 -17.94 1.60 -11.61
CA SER A 196 -18.70 0.35 -11.42
C SER A 196 -17.88 -0.82 -11.97
N PRO A 197 -17.85 -2.00 -11.31
CA PRO A 197 -18.47 -2.29 -10.00
C PRO A 197 -17.74 -1.62 -8.83
N LYS A 198 -18.47 -1.28 -7.76
CA LYS A 198 -17.89 -0.74 -6.52
C LYS A 198 -17.17 -1.81 -5.70
N ASN A 199 -17.64 -3.05 -5.77
CA ASN A 199 -17.00 -4.18 -5.13
C ASN A 199 -15.98 -4.80 -6.10
N PRO A 200 -14.67 -4.85 -5.76
CA PRO A 200 -13.66 -5.47 -6.62
C PRO A 200 -13.88 -6.96 -6.83
N VAL A 201 -14.52 -7.65 -5.88
CA VAL A 201 -14.91 -9.06 -6.04
C VAL A 201 -16.24 -9.13 -6.78
N ILE A 202 -16.20 -9.61 -8.00
CA ILE A 202 -17.36 -9.70 -8.89
C ILE A 202 -18.14 -10.97 -8.63
N SER A 203 -19.48 -10.87 -8.54
CA SER A 203 -20.40 -12.01 -8.40
C SER A 203 -20.97 -12.51 -9.75
N LYS A 204 -20.84 -11.70 -10.81
CA LYS A 204 -21.31 -12.01 -12.15
C LYS A 204 -20.22 -11.69 -13.17
N ASN A 205 -19.96 -12.62 -14.09
CA ASN A 205 -18.99 -12.45 -15.16
C ASN A 205 -19.68 -12.60 -16.53
N PRO A 206 -19.58 -11.65 -17.48
CA PRO A 206 -18.87 -10.36 -17.33
C PRO A 206 -19.62 -9.38 -16.40
N PRO A 207 -18.89 -8.57 -15.61
CA PRO A 207 -19.50 -7.50 -14.83
C PRO A 207 -19.89 -6.32 -15.72
N SER A 208 -20.87 -5.55 -15.25
CA SER A 208 -21.12 -4.22 -15.84
C SER A 208 -19.99 -3.30 -15.38
N TYR A 209 -19.09 -2.96 -16.30
CA TYR A 209 -17.96 -2.07 -16.03
C TYR A 209 -18.21 -0.69 -16.65
N GLY A 210 -17.99 0.36 -15.88
CA GLY A 210 -18.13 1.72 -16.35
C GLY A 210 -17.58 2.75 -15.38
N PHE A 211 -17.30 3.93 -15.89
CA PHE A 211 -16.92 5.12 -15.14
C PHE A 211 -17.24 6.38 -15.94
N THR A 212 -17.36 7.51 -15.25
CA THR A 212 -17.52 8.83 -15.87
C THR A 212 -16.19 9.56 -15.87
N ILE A 213 -15.81 10.14 -17.01
CA ILE A 213 -14.65 11.03 -17.12
C ILE A 213 -15.10 12.43 -16.74
N SER A 214 -14.61 12.95 -15.60
CA SER A 214 -15.07 14.22 -15.02
C SER A 214 -14.48 15.45 -15.70
N LYS A 215 -13.35 15.30 -16.43
CA LYS A 215 -12.66 16.38 -17.14
C LYS A 215 -12.12 15.89 -18.48
N LYS A 216 -12.04 16.80 -19.45
CA LYS A 216 -11.38 16.48 -20.71
C LYS A 216 -9.93 16.08 -20.48
N ILE A 217 -9.55 14.91 -20.98
CA ILE A 217 -8.18 14.40 -20.94
C ILE A 217 -7.52 14.72 -22.27
N GLU A 218 -6.45 15.48 -22.24
CA GLU A 218 -5.65 15.84 -23.40
C GLU A 218 -4.15 15.56 -23.09
N PRO A 219 -3.42 14.91 -23.99
CA PRO A 219 -3.90 14.23 -25.19
C PRO A 219 -4.55 12.88 -24.86
N LYS A 220 -5.51 12.44 -25.68
CA LYS A 220 -6.26 11.17 -25.48
C LYS A 220 -5.35 9.93 -25.42
N ASN A 221 -4.20 9.95 -26.07
CA ASN A 221 -3.21 8.85 -26.07
C ASN A 221 -2.34 8.80 -24.81
N ALA A 222 -2.52 9.74 -23.86
CA ALA A 222 -1.84 9.71 -22.56
C ALA A 222 -2.49 8.75 -21.55
N VAL A 223 -3.68 8.20 -21.87
CA VAL A 223 -4.33 7.21 -21.01
C VAL A 223 -3.73 5.83 -21.26
N LYS A 224 -3.28 5.19 -20.17
CA LYS A 224 -2.72 3.83 -20.20
C LYS A 224 -3.55 2.92 -19.30
N CYS A 225 -3.79 1.70 -19.74
CA CYS A 225 -4.34 0.62 -18.91
C CYS A 225 -3.20 -0.28 -18.43
N PHE A 226 -3.28 -0.67 -17.17
CA PHE A 226 -2.35 -1.62 -16.55
C PHE A 226 -3.18 -2.85 -16.15
N ALA A 227 -2.79 -4.01 -16.62
CA ALA A 227 -3.36 -5.32 -16.27
C ALA A 227 -2.35 -6.10 -15.43
#